data_14e10cf2c623c9f4ce32b11c216af8ba
#
_entry.id   14e10cf2c623c9f4ce32b11c216af8ba
#
_cell.length_a   1.000
_cell.length_b   1.000
_cell.length_c   1.000
_cell.angle_alpha   90.00
_cell.angle_beta   90.00
_cell.angle_gamma   90.00
#
_symmetry.space_group_name_H-M   'P 1'
#
loop_
_entity.id
_entity.type
_entity.pdbx_description
1 polymer ?
#
loop_
_entity_poly.entity_id
_entity_poly.type
_entity_poly.pdbx_seq_one_letter_code
_entity_poly.pdbx_strand_id
1 'polypeptide(L)'
;MAIRGLRTLLIDPVNDFLPLNRRTHPPCVSALPGGHEQPRLKAAPVALAVRGLIAVLALGAHTLGHAQSGDGDEAPQPGVSLRSSGMLVETLPEDAKRQAPTFVSGDRIEGQTDGVTAVEGSAELRRHDTVIRADRLQLDQRTNEAQAKGNVLINRSGDRFQGPELQINVETYQGTFTQPTFNLLQNEGQGDASRVDFLGEDKAVAFDARYSTCPRTPGADWMPDWLVRATRIEFDNVAQTGTATNGALEFKGVPILGWPRFSFPLTDARKSGLLPPTLNIDNISGLEVTLPYYLNIAPNLDATLYPTVMSKRGVDLGAEVRYLQPTYAGLVRGAYMPSDQLRDANRWGYTAQHNQNLTGSSLAFGGSAGLYFNLNRVSDDDYWRDFPRATASLTTRLLASDAVYSWGQGPWSVSAGAYTWQTLQDVDSPITPPYDR
;
A
#
# COMPACT_ATOMS: atom_id res chain seq x y z
N MET A 1 21.45 54.03 21.47
CA MET A 1 20.26 53.62 22.19
C MET A 1 19.77 52.31 21.55
N ALA A 2 19.57 51.30 22.32
CA ALA A 2 19.69 49.89 21.98
C ALA A 2 18.74 49.37 20.88
N ILE A 3 19.30 48.64 19.91
CA ILE A 3 18.59 47.73 19.02
C ILE A 3 18.91 46.32 19.52
N ARG A 4 17.94 45.61 20.06
CA ARG A 4 18.03 44.21 20.44
C ARG A 4 17.10 43.38 19.57
N GLY A 5 17.68 42.37 18.90
CA GLY A 5 17.13 41.02 18.80
C GLY A 5 16.49 40.62 17.49
N LEU A 6 17.27 40.40 16.41
CA LEU A 6 16.88 39.45 15.35
C LEU A 6 17.18 38.04 15.85
N ARG A 7 16.16 37.26 16.18
CA ARG A 7 16.28 35.80 16.30
C ARG A 7 16.08 35.19 14.93
N THR A 8 17.17 34.74 14.35
CA THR A 8 17.17 33.85 13.18
C THR A 8 16.60 32.51 13.60
N LEU A 9 15.40 32.19 13.17
CA LEU A 9 14.88 30.82 13.18
C LEU A 9 15.49 30.12 11.97
N LEU A 10 16.53 29.33 12.19
CA LEU A 10 17.01 28.31 11.26
C LEU A 10 15.96 27.18 11.25
N ILE A 11 15.12 27.19 10.25
CA ILE A 11 14.35 26.01 9.85
C ILE A 11 15.17 25.32 8.77
N ASP A 12 15.72 24.19 9.11
CA ASP A 12 16.41 23.29 8.18
C ASP A 12 15.39 22.71 7.19
N PRO A 13 15.44 23.04 5.88
CA PRO A 13 14.44 22.56 4.92
C PRO A 13 14.85 21.27 4.19
N VAL A 14 15.80 20.48 4.71
CA VAL A 14 16.46 19.46 3.84
C VAL A 14 16.09 18.01 4.16
N ASN A 15 15.20 17.70 5.10
CA ASN A 15 15.06 16.27 5.47
C ASN A 15 13.66 15.65 5.51
N ASP A 16 12.65 16.22 4.85
CA ASP A 16 11.33 15.57 4.77
C ASP A 16 10.92 15.09 3.37
N PHE A 17 11.86 14.96 2.45
CA PHE A 17 11.64 14.09 1.30
C PHE A 17 11.92 12.65 1.71
N LEU A 18 10.98 12.05 2.42
CA LEU A 18 10.93 10.60 2.57
C LEU A 18 10.89 9.95 1.18
N PRO A 19 11.70 8.94 0.92
CA PRO A 19 11.63 8.20 -0.33
C PRO A 19 10.21 7.66 -0.49
N LEU A 20 9.64 7.82 -1.68
CA LEU A 20 8.34 7.33 -2.14
C LEU A 20 8.27 5.79 -2.14
N ASN A 21 8.58 5.15 -1.03
CA ASN A 21 8.58 3.70 -0.90
C ASN A 21 8.03 3.25 0.45
N ARG A 22 6.91 3.84 0.90
CA ARG A 22 6.07 3.22 1.90
C ARG A 22 4.78 2.78 1.25
N ARG A 23 4.62 1.47 1.13
CA ARG A 23 3.39 0.76 0.83
C ARG A 23 2.27 1.33 1.71
N THR A 24 1.43 2.17 1.15
CA THR A 24 0.16 2.53 1.77
C THR A 24 -0.88 1.51 1.34
N HIS A 25 -0.76 0.28 1.84
CA HIS A 25 -1.92 -0.57 1.93
C HIS A 25 -2.83 0.06 2.99
N PRO A 26 -4.13 0.18 2.75
CA PRO A 26 -5.05 0.57 3.82
C PRO A 26 -4.89 -0.45 4.95
N PRO A 27 -4.75 -0.03 6.21
CA PRO A 27 -4.60 -0.96 7.31
C PRO A 27 -5.86 -1.83 7.40
N CYS A 28 -5.71 -3.13 7.27
CA CYS A 28 -6.74 -4.06 7.72
C CYS A 28 -6.82 -3.92 9.23
N VAL A 29 -7.92 -3.39 9.73
CA VAL A 29 -8.13 -3.19 11.16
C VAL A 29 -8.33 -4.56 11.80
N SER A 30 -7.30 -5.06 12.48
CA SER A 30 -7.42 -6.26 13.31
C SER A 30 -8.38 -5.94 14.46
N ALA A 31 -9.55 -6.56 14.47
CA ALA A 31 -10.45 -6.54 15.61
C ALA A 31 -9.79 -7.27 16.78
N LEU A 32 -9.35 -6.55 17.78
CA LEU A 32 -8.98 -7.11 19.08
C LEU A 32 -10.24 -7.60 19.80
N PRO A 33 -10.23 -8.79 20.42
CA PRO A 33 -11.34 -9.25 21.25
C PRO A 33 -11.45 -8.37 22.50
N GLY A 34 -12.70 -7.97 22.79
CA GLY A 34 -13.06 -7.04 23.84
C GLY A 34 -12.82 -7.54 25.26
N GLY A 35 -12.71 -6.57 26.14
CA GLY A 35 -13.00 -6.67 27.56
C GLY A 35 -11.79 -6.52 28.46
N HIS A 36 -11.61 -5.30 29.01
CA HIS A 36 -11.46 -5.14 30.44
C HIS A 36 -11.51 -3.65 30.83
N GLU A 37 -12.12 -3.42 31.97
CA GLU A 37 -12.45 -2.17 32.63
C GLU A 37 -11.31 -1.14 32.72
N GLN A 38 -11.69 0.14 32.55
CA GLN A 38 -10.83 1.30 32.84
C GLN A 38 -10.77 1.58 34.34
N PRO A 39 -9.59 1.73 34.96
CA PRO A 39 -9.47 2.48 36.21
C PRO A 39 -9.29 3.98 35.92
N ARG A 40 -10.14 4.76 36.59
CA ARG A 40 -10.07 6.24 36.65
C ARG A 40 -8.76 6.66 37.29
N LEU A 41 -7.94 7.42 36.58
CA LEU A 41 -6.78 8.13 37.15
C LEU A 41 -7.14 9.57 37.48
N LYS A 42 -6.98 9.90 38.77
CA LYS A 42 -7.10 11.22 39.36
C LYS A 42 -5.88 12.06 38.96
N ALA A 43 -6.14 13.31 38.63
CA ALA A 43 -5.12 14.35 38.41
C ALA A 43 -4.40 14.72 39.72
N ALA A 44 -3.10 14.94 39.65
CA ALA A 44 -2.33 15.71 40.63
C ALA A 44 -1.05 16.29 39.98
N PRO A 45 -0.48 17.38 40.53
CA PRO A 45 0.10 18.46 39.73
C PRO A 45 1.63 18.40 39.57
N VAL A 46 2.05 19.26 38.64
CA VAL A 46 3.41 19.61 38.24
C VAL A 46 4.31 20.02 39.42
N ALA A 47 5.55 19.51 39.43
CA ALA A 47 6.68 20.18 40.07
C ALA A 47 7.99 19.96 39.29
N LEU A 48 8.61 21.06 38.98
CA LEU A 48 9.93 21.27 38.38
C LEU A 48 11.05 20.65 39.21
N ALA A 49 12.05 20.05 38.55
CA ALA A 49 13.43 20.18 39.00
C ALA A 49 14.44 19.91 37.88
N VAL A 50 15.31 20.85 37.71
CA VAL A 50 16.46 20.97 36.80
C VAL A 50 17.74 20.51 37.52
N ARG A 51 18.75 20.06 36.75
CA ARG A 51 20.20 19.85 37.03
C ARG A 51 20.55 18.36 37.34
N GLY A 52 21.55 17.83 36.69
CA GLY A 52 22.92 18.13 36.50
C GLY A 52 23.72 17.06 35.83
N LEU A 53 24.61 17.51 35.11
CA LEU A 53 25.83 17.15 34.43
C LEU A 53 26.73 16.08 35.07
N ILE A 54 27.54 15.45 34.20
CA ILE A 54 28.94 14.99 34.33
C ILE A 54 29.18 13.48 34.12
N ALA A 55 30.08 13.29 33.15
CA ALA A 55 30.77 12.11 32.69
C ALA A 55 31.60 11.38 33.72
N VAL A 56 31.95 10.12 33.45
CA VAL A 56 33.32 9.54 33.57
C VAL A 56 33.45 8.23 32.79
N LEU A 57 34.55 8.13 32.06
CA LEU A 57 35.14 6.96 31.41
C LEU A 57 35.67 5.94 32.48
N ALA A 58 35.67 4.63 32.18
CA ALA A 58 36.85 3.79 32.24
C ALA A 58 36.57 2.28 32.14
N LEU A 59 37.20 1.67 31.13
CA LEU A 59 38.02 0.43 31.19
C LEU A 59 37.55 -0.83 31.97
N GLY A 60 37.33 -1.90 31.17
CA GLY A 60 38.10 -3.15 31.33
C GLY A 60 37.54 -4.20 32.26
N ALA A 61 37.22 -5.37 31.74
CA ALA A 61 37.85 -6.63 32.05
C ALA A 61 36.97 -7.83 31.62
N HIS A 62 37.63 -8.79 31.02
CA HIS A 62 37.11 -10.11 30.67
C HIS A 62 36.76 -10.92 31.92
N THR A 63 35.60 -11.60 31.91
CA THR A 63 35.44 -12.83 32.71
C THR A 63 34.66 -13.86 31.92
N LEU A 64 35.31 -14.99 31.73
CA LEU A 64 34.72 -16.28 31.37
C LEU A 64 33.77 -16.72 32.51
N GLY A 65 32.56 -17.12 32.16
CA GLY A 65 31.61 -17.61 33.15
C GLY A 65 30.55 -18.53 32.56
N HIS A 66 30.79 -19.81 32.67
CA HIS A 66 29.90 -20.96 32.95
C HIS A 66 28.47 -20.96 32.41
N ALA A 67 28.20 -21.98 31.59
CA ALA A 67 26.87 -22.50 31.32
C ALA A 67 26.16 -22.92 32.62
N GLN A 68 24.98 -22.39 32.86
CA GLN A 68 24.01 -22.97 33.80
C GLN A 68 22.73 -23.26 33.03
N SER A 69 22.39 -24.53 32.94
CA SER A 69 21.08 -25.04 32.55
C SER A 69 20.05 -24.61 33.59
N GLY A 70 19.08 -23.83 33.17
CA GLY A 70 17.89 -23.47 33.91
C GLY A 70 16.67 -23.69 33.04
N ASP A 71 15.86 -24.69 33.36
CA ASP A 71 14.50 -24.84 32.86
C ASP A 71 13.69 -23.61 33.28
N GLY A 72 13.35 -22.79 32.32
CA GLY A 72 12.43 -21.65 32.46
C GLY A 72 11.56 -21.59 31.23
N ASP A 73 10.26 -21.64 31.42
CA ASP A 73 9.23 -21.43 30.41
C ASP A 73 9.53 -20.12 29.63
N GLU A 74 10.20 -20.25 28.50
CA GLU A 74 10.49 -19.17 27.58
C GLU A 74 9.27 -19.00 26.66
N ALA A 75 8.56 -17.88 26.81
CA ALA A 75 7.53 -17.49 25.90
C ALA A 75 8.08 -17.52 24.46
N PRO A 76 7.35 -18.06 23.47
CA PRO A 76 7.84 -18.19 22.11
C PRO A 76 8.20 -16.80 21.56
N GLN A 77 9.50 -16.59 21.34
CA GLN A 77 9.99 -15.40 20.67
C GLN A 77 9.40 -15.38 19.24
N PRO A 78 8.95 -14.22 18.74
CA PRO A 78 8.48 -14.13 17.38
C PRO A 78 9.62 -14.54 16.44
N GLY A 79 9.48 -15.72 15.85
CA GLY A 79 10.47 -16.27 14.92
C GLY A 79 10.75 -15.27 13.80
N VAL A 80 12.02 -15.00 13.53
CA VAL A 80 12.45 -14.22 12.38
C VAL A 80 11.99 -14.97 11.12
N SER A 81 10.89 -14.52 10.52
CA SER A 81 10.46 -15.06 9.22
C SER A 81 11.29 -14.42 8.12
N LEU A 82 12.09 -15.23 7.43
CA LEU A 82 12.76 -14.79 6.20
C LEU A 82 11.70 -14.53 5.14
N ARG A 83 11.58 -13.26 4.71
CA ARG A 83 10.73 -12.92 3.56
C ARG A 83 11.52 -13.21 2.29
N SER A 84 10.94 -14.02 1.40
CA SER A 84 11.47 -14.15 0.04
C SER A 84 11.28 -12.81 -0.68
N SER A 85 12.32 -12.37 -1.40
CA SER A 85 12.28 -11.15 -2.21
C SER A 85 12.53 -11.55 -3.66
N GLY A 86 11.88 -10.86 -4.60
CA GLY A 86 12.11 -11.08 -6.03
C GLY A 86 13.57 -10.89 -6.48
N MET A 87 14.39 -10.23 -5.65
CA MET A 87 15.83 -10.09 -5.88
C MET A 87 16.63 -11.39 -5.61
N LEU A 88 16.02 -12.37 -4.95
CA LEU A 88 16.62 -13.68 -4.66
C LEU A 88 16.18 -14.76 -5.66
N VAL A 89 15.38 -14.40 -6.66
CA VAL A 89 14.94 -15.33 -7.71
C VAL A 89 16.05 -15.41 -8.77
N GLU A 90 16.66 -16.57 -8.89
CA GLU A 90 17.61 -16.85 -9.96
C GLU A 90 16.83 -17.06 -11.27
N THR A 91 17.09 -16.20 -12.27
CA THR A 91 16.49 -16.34 -13.59
C THR A 91 17.39 -17.19 -14.47
N LEU A 92 16.98 -18.43 -14.72
CA LEU A 92 17.66 -19.28 -15.68
C LEU A 92 17.22 -18.96 -17.12
N PRO A 93 18.12 -19.11 -18.12
CA PRO A 93 17.73 -19.07 -19.52
C PRO A 93 16.66 -20.13 -19.83
N GLU A 94 15.76 -19.84 -20.76
CA GLU A 94 14.63 -20.73 -21.12
C GLU A 94 15.08 -22.15 -21.49
N ASP A 95 16.20 -22.28 -22.23
CA ASP A 95 16.75 -23.60 -22.59
C ASP A 95 17.21 -24.40 -21.37
N ALA A 96 17.76 -23.74 -20.35
CA ALA A 96 18.17 -24.39 -19.10
C ALA A 96 16.96 -24.82 -18.26
N LYS A 97 15.86 -24.03 -18.26
CA LYS A 97 14.61 -24.38 -17.60
C LYS A 97 13.98 -25.62 -18.21
N ARG A 98 13.95 -25.73 -19.55
CA ARG A 98 13.41 -26.91 -20.26
C ARG A 98 14.20 -28.19 -19.97
N GLN A 99 15.51 -28.07 -19.81
CA GLN A 99 16.40 -29.19 -19.51
C GLN A 99 16.51 -29.50 -18.02
N ALA A 100 15.81 -28.74 -17.15
CA ALA A 100 15.85 -28.96 -15.71
C ALA A 100 15.36 -30.35 -15.34
N PRO A 101 16.10 -31.12 -14.55
CA PRO A 101 15.68 -32.48 -14.14
C PRO A 101 14.46 -32.37 -13.23
N THR A 102 13.61 -33.40 -13.31
CA THR A 102 12.48 -33.60 -12.41
C THR A 102 12.87 -34.60 -11.34
N PHE A 103 12.79 -34.18 -10.07
CA PHE A 103 13.02 -35.07 -8.93
C PHE A 103 11.69 -35.45 -8.31
N VAL A 104 11.56 -36.73 -7.97
CA VAL A 104 10.37 -37.25 -7.32
C VAL A 104 10.78 -38.03 -6.08
N SER A 105 10.11 -37.81 -4.94
CA SER A 105 10.37 -38.48 -3.67
C SER A 105 9.07 -38.76 -2.91
N GLY A 106 9.06 -39.75 -2.03
CA GLY A 106 7.93 -40.13 -1.19
C GLY A 106 8.19 -41.41 -0.44
N ASP A 107 7.22 -41.88 0.36
CA ASP A 107 7.37 -43.04 1.20
C ASP A 107 7.36 -44.33 0.35
N ARG A 108 6.60 -44.35 -0.73
CA ARG A 108 6.53 -45.46 -1.67
C ARG A 108 6.54 -44.96 -3.10
N ILE A 109 7.43 -45.50 -3.92
CA ILE A 109 7.58 -45.14 -5.32
C ILE A 109 7.42 -46.41 -6.16
N GLU A 110 6.46 -46.38 -7.08
CA GLU A 110 6.23 -47.45 -8.08
C GLU A 110 6.30 -46.82 -9.47
N GLY A 111 7.06 -47.42 -10.35
CA GLY A 111 7.18 -46.89 -11.71
C GLY A 111 7.91 -47.84 -12.66
N GLN A 112 7.77 -47.54 -13.95
CA GLN A 112 8.54 -48.16 -15.03
C GLN A 112 9.41 -47.10 -15.67
N THR A 113 10.60 -47.49 -16.10
CA THR A 113 11.48 -46.63 -16.89
C THR A 113 10.73 -46.16 -18.15
N ASP A 114 10.76 -44.83 -18.39
CA ASP A 114 10.04 -44.19 -19.50
C ASP A 114 8.50 -44.34 -19.48
N GLY A 115 7.92 -44.55 -18.31
CA GLY A 115 6.48 -44.75 -18.11
C GLY A 115 5.89 -43.82 -17.03
N VAL A 116 4.82 -44.33 -16.43
CA VAL A 116 4.17 -43.63 -15.31
C VAL A 116 4.87 -43.99 -14.01
N THR A 117 5.26 -42.96 -13.25
CA THR A 117 5.77 -43.09 -11.89
C THR A 117 4.68 -42.65 -10.91
N ALA A 118 4.29 -43.54 -10.00
CA ALA A 118 3.35 -43.25 -8.92
C ALA A 118 4.12 -43.16 -7.60
N VAL A 119 3.78 -42.15 -6.80
CA VAL A 119 4.37 -41.92 -5.49
C VAL A 119 3.25 -41.75 -4.48
N GLU A 120 3.35 -42.43 -3.35
CA GLU A 120 2.38 -42.42 -2.27
C GLU A 120 3.08 -42.11 -0.94
N GLY A 121 2.39 -41.36 -0.10
CA GLY A 121 2.87 -40.92 1.19
C GLY A 121 3.93 -39.83 1.09
N SER A 122 3.63 -38.64 1.62
CA SER A 122 4.52 -37.46 1.58
C SER A 122 5.13 -37.23 0.19
N ALA A 123 4.34 -37.46 -0.86
CA ALA A 123 4.81 -37.37 -2.25
C ALA A 123 5.24 -35.95 -2.58
N GLU A 124 6.45 -35.80 -3.11
CA GLU A 124 7.02 -34.52 -3.54
C GLU A 124 7.59 -34.65 -4.95
N LEU A 125 7.26 -33.66 -5.82
CA LEU A 125 7.87 -33.45 -7.12
C LEU A 125 8.54 -32.08 -7.12
N ARG A 126 9.80 -32.04 -7.53
CA ARG A 126 10.57 -30.81 -7.73
C ARG A 126 11.06 -30.70 -9.16
N ARG A 127 10.84 -29.53 -9.74
CA ARG A 127 11.43 -29.14 -11.01
C ARG A 127 11.70 -27.64 -10.99
N HIS A 128 12.95 -27.24 -11.12
CA HIS A 128 13.37 -25.85 -11.11
C HIS A 128 12.80 -25.09 -9.87
N ASP A 129 11.97 -24.08 -10.08
CA ASP A 129 11.34 -23.22 -9.05
C ASP A 129 10.00 -23.77 -8.52
N THR A 130 9.57 -24.91 -9.04
CA THR A 130 8.28 -25.51 -8.73
C THR A 130 8.42 -26.73 -7.83
N VAL A 131 7.67 -26.74 -6.74
CA VAL A 131 7.55 -27.85 -5.81
C VAL A 131 6.08 -28.21 -5.66
N ILE A 132 5.73 -29.47 -5.96
CA ILE A 132 4.39 -30.02 -5.78
C ILE A 132 4.46 -31.06 -4.67
N ARG A 133 3.61 -30.94 -3.65
CA ARG A 133 3.46 -31.92 -2.57
C ARG A 133 2.02 -32.42 -2.53
N ALA A 134 1.84 -33.69 -2.24
CA ALA A 134 0.52 -34.31 -2.15
C ALA A 134 0.57 -35.62 -1.35
N ASP A 135 -0.59 -36.17 -1.01
CA ASP A 135 -0.65 -37.53 -0.44
C ASP A 135 -0.33 -38.60 -1.52
N ARG A 136 -0.73 -38.32 -2.76
CA ARG A 136 -0.45 -39.19 -3.91
C ARG A 136 -0.12 -38.35 -5.14
N LEU A 137 0.93 -38.74 -5.86
CA LEU A 137 1.38 -38.09 -7.08
C LEU A 137 1.64 -39.14 -8.16
N GLN A 138 1.22 -38.87 -9.38
CA GLN A 138 1.54 -39.66 -10.58
C GLN A 138 2.18 -38.74 -11.60
N LEU A 139 3.30 -39.15 -12.18
CA LEU A 139 3.99 -38.47 -13.27
C LEU A 139 4.12 -39.37 -14.46
N ASP A 140 3.54 -38.98 -15.60
CA ASP A 140 3.83 -39.61 -16.89
C ASP A 140 5.04 -38.95 -17.53
N GLN A 141 6.16 -39.62 -17.58
CA GLN A 141 7.44 -39.09 -18.08
C GLN A 141 7.43 -38.82 -19.59
N ARG A 142 6.51 -39.43 -20.34
CA ARG A 142 6.42 -39.25 -21.81
C ARG A 142 5.67 -37.97 -22.17
N THR A 143 4.65 -37.64 -21.40
CA THR A 143 3.80 -36.46 -21.62
C THR A 143 4.16 -35.29 -20.71
N ASN A 144 5.02 -35.53 -19.71
CA ASN A 144 5.33 -34.57 -18.62
C ASN A 144 4.09 -34.15 -17.81
N GLU A 145 3.04 -34.98 -17.80
CA GLU A 145 1.83 -34.74 -17.02
C GLU A 145 1.96 -35.26 -15.60
N ALA A 146 1.72 -34.39 -14.63
CA ALA A 146 1.64 -34.71 -13.21
C ALA A 146 0.19 -34.62 -12.74
N GLN A 147 -0.27 -35.65 -12.02
CA GLN A 147 -1.54 -35.65 -11.29
C GLN A 147 -1.23 -35.77 -9.80
N ALA A 148 -1.72 -34.85 -9.00
CA ALA A 148 -1.56 -34.85 -7.55
C ALA A 148 -2.92 -34.85 -6.88
N LYS A 149 -3.11 -35.69 -5.84
CA LYS A 149 -4.35 -35.86 -5.09
C LYS A 149 -4.10 -35.90 -3.58
N GLY A 150 -5.01 -35.32 -2.85
CA GLY A 150 -4.97 -35.24 -1.38
C GLY A 150 -3.95 -34.20 -0.87
N ASN A 151 -4.40 -33.23 -0.12
CA ASN A 151 -3.58 -32.18 0.50
C ASN A 151 -2.55 -31.55 -0.44
N VAL A 152 -2.96 -31.32 -1.69
CA VAL A 152 -2.06 -30.83 -2.73
C VAL A 152 -1.60 -29.43 -2.42
N LEU A 153 -0.30 -29.23 -2.44
CA LEU A 153 0.36 -27.92 -2.29
C LEU A 153 1.32 -27.74 -3.48
N ILE A 154 1.15 -26.66 -4.24
CA ILE A 154 2.13 -26.20 -5.21
C ILE A 154 2.73 -24.88 -4.74
N ASN A 155 4.04 -24.81 -4.75
CA ASN A 155 4.81 -23.57 -4.53
C ASN A 155 5.64 -23.32 -5.78
N ARG A 156 5.46 -22.14 -6.38
CA ARG A 156 6.17 -21.74 -7.57
C ARG A 156 6.56 -20.26 -7.47
N SER A 157 7.85 -19.98 -7.60
CA SER A 157 8.39 -18.61 -7.51
C SER A 157 7.89 -17.83 -6.29
N GLY A 158 7.52 -18.54 -5.21
CA GLY A 158 6.94 -17.96 -3.98
C GLY A 158 5.41 -17.91 -3.95
N ASP A 159 4.73 -18.06 -5.06
CA ASP A 159 3.27 -18.21 -5.11
C ASP A 159 2.88 -19.60 -4.61
N ARG A 160 1.88 -19.65 -3.74
CA ARG A 160 1.43 -20.87 -3.09
C ARG A 160 -0.04 -21.12 -3.37
N PHE A 161 -0.33 -22.33 -3.88
CA PHE A 161 -1.70 -22.83 -4.06
C PHE A 161 -1.88 -24.12 -3.27
N GLN A 162 -3.03 -24.29 -2.64
CA GLN A 162 -3.38 -25.48 -1.87
C GLN A 162 -4.81 -25.92 -2.15
N GLY A 163 -5.03 -27.20 -2.40
CA GLY A 163 -6.36 -27.74 -2.69
C GLY A 163 -6.35 -29.27 -2.78
N PRO A 164 -7.48 -29.91 -3.17
CA PRO A 164 -7.61 -31.37 -3.17
C PRO A 164 -6.98 -32.07 -4.36
N GLU A 165 -6.96 -31.44 -5.56
CA GLU A 165 -6.53 -32.11 -6.79
C GLU A 165 -5.92 -31.12 -7.79
N LEU A 166 -4.74 -31.48 -8.32
CA LEU A 166 -4.01 -30.76 -9.35
C LEU A 166 -3.68 -31.72 -10.50
N GLN A 167 -3.92 -31.26 -11.71
CA GLN A 167 -3.41 -31.88 -12.93
C GLN A 167 -2.62 -30.81 -13.69
N ILE A 168 -1.35 -31.05 -13.98
CA ILE A 168 -0.47 -30.07 -14.60
C ILE A 168 0.60 -30.73 -15.44
N ASN A 169 0.89 -30.16 -16.60
CA ASN A 169 2.08 -30.48 -17.36
C ASN A 169 3.28 -29.73 -16.76
N VAL A 170 4.27 -30.47 -16.27
CA VAL A 170 5.41 -29.89 -15.53
C VAL A 170 6.44 -29.17 -16.42
N GLU A 171 6.30 -29.27 -17.75
CA GLU A 171 7.14 -28.57 -18.71
C GLU A 171 6.49 -27.29 -19.22
N THR A 172 5.20 -27.34 -19.59
CA THR A 172 4.47 -26.20 -20.15
C THR A 172 3.72 -25.39 -19.11
N TYR A 173 3.61 -25.92 -17.88
CA TYR A 173 2.81 -25.36 -16.78
C TYR A 173 1.33 -25.17 -17.12
N GLN A 174 0.81 -25.91 -18.10
CA GLN A 174 -0.61 -25.93 -18.40
C GLN A 174 -1.31 -27.01 -17.56
N GLY A 175 -2.46 -26.65 -17.00
CA GLY A 175 -3.17 -27.57 -16.13
C GLY A 175 -4.32 -26.96 -15.38
N THR A 176 -4.94 -27.75 -14.51
CA THR A 176 -6.13 -27.36 -13.74
C THR A 176 -5.95 -27.72 -12.28
N PHE A 177 -6.28 -26.81 -11.41
CA PHE A 177 -6.33 -26.99 -9.97
C PHE A 177 -7.77 -26.85 -9.47
N THR A 178 -8.27 -27.85 -8.79
CA THR A 178 -9.63 -27.89 -8.27
C THR A 178 -9.68 -27.28 -6.88
N GLN A 179 -10.64 -26.38 -6.65
CA GLN A 179 -10.92 -25.73 -5.37
C GLN A 179 -9.67 -25.22 -4.62
N PRO A 180 -8.74 -24.51 -5.29
CA PRO A 180 -7.56 -24.04 -4.60
C PRO A 180 -7.84 -22.84 -3.71
N THR A 181 -7.10 -22.76 -2.61
CA THR A 181 -6.76 -21.51 -1.93
C THR A 181 -5.41 -21.07 -2.43
N PHE A 182 -5.19 -19.75 -2.56
CA PHE A 182 -3.92 -19.24 -3.07
C PHE A 182 -3.41 -18.05 -2.26
N ASN A 183 -2.09 -17.91 -2.27
CA ASN A 183 -1.36 -16.78 -1.71
C ASN A 183 -0.27 -16.38 -2.71
N LEU A 184 -0.35 -15.15 -3.21
CA LEU A 184 0.55 -14.61 -4.22
C LEU A 184 1.60 -13.73 -3.54
N LEU A 185 2.89 -14.03 -3.77
CA LEU A 185 4.00 -13.38 -3.09
C LEU A 185 4.16 -11.90 -3.47
N GLN A 186 4.01 -11.58 -4.76
CA GLN A 186 4.37 -10.25 -5.28
C GLN A 186 3.48 -9.12 -4.75
N ASN A 187 2.20 -9.39 -4.53
CA ASN A 187 1.22 -8.38 -4.12
C ASN A 187 0.52 -8.72 -2.80
N GLU A 188 1.03 -9.74 -2.08
CA GLU A 188 0.43 -10.27 -0.86
C GLU A 188 -1.06 -10.67 -1.04
N GLY A 189 -1.45 -10.93 -2.32
CA GLY A 189 -2.80 -11.30 -2.68
C GLY A 189 -3.17 -12.69 -2.18
N GLN A 190 -4.36 -12.82 -1.63
CA GLN A 190 -4.88 -14.07 -1.12
C GLN A 190 -6.27 -14.32 -1.66
N GLY A 191 -6.63 -15.58 -1.78
CA GLY A 191 -7.94 -15.91 -2.29
C GLY A 191 -8.23 -17.39 -2.31
N ASP A 192 -9.38 -17.68 -2.89
CA ASP A 192 -9.83 -19.02 -3.25
C ASP A 192 -10.62 -18.98 -4.56
N ALA A 193 -10.78 -20.12 -5.17
CA ALA A 193 -11.52 -20.27 -6.41
C ALA A 193 -12.17 -21.65 -6.48
N SER A 194 -13.23 -21.79 -7.27
CA SER A 194 -13.79 -23.13 -7.58
C SER A 194 -12.80 -23.94 -8.42
N ARG A 195 -12.06 -23.27 -9.29
CA ARG A 195 -11.05 -23.87 -10.17
C ARG A 195 -10.05 -22.80 -10.62
N VAL A 196 -8.78 -23.20 -10.77
CA VAL A 196 -7.77 -22.39 -11.45
C VAL A 196 -7.22 -23.18 -12.63
N ASP A 197 -7.30 -22.60 -13.82
CA ASP A 197 -6.68 -23.13 -15.03
C ASP A 197 -5.37 -22.36 -15.28
N PHE A 198 -4.26 -23.05 -15.21
CA PHE A 198 -2.95 -22.54 -15.61
C PHE A 198 -2.82 -22.66 -17.14
N LEU A 199 -2.62 -21.55 -17.83
CA LEU A 199 -2.51 -21.49 -19.28
C LEU A 199 -1.05 -21.53 -19.77
N GLY A 200 -0.13 -21.63 -18.84
CA GLY A 200 1.30 -21.63 -19.04
C GLY A 200 2.02 -20.97 -17.88
N GLU A 201 3.26 -20.55 -18.14
CA GLU A 201 4.14 -20.00 -17.10
C GLU A 201 3.60 -18.69 -16.53
N ASP A 202 3.04 -17.82 -17.38
CA ASP A 202 2.73 -16.45 -17.02
C ASP A 202 1.24 -16.14 -16.91
N LYS A 203 0.36 -17.10 -17.24
CA LYS A 203 -1.07 -16.84 -17.29
C LYS A 203 -1.87 -17.90 -16.55
N ALA A 204 -2.85 -17.41 -15.78
CA ALA A 204 -3.81 -18.28 -15.10
C ALA A 204 -5.21 -17.65 -15.12
N VAL A 205 -6.22 -18.49 -15.03
CA VAL A 205 -7.63 -18.10 -14.96
C VAL A 205 -8.27 -18.76 -13.74
N ALA A 206 -8.74 -17.96 -12.81
CA ALA A 206 -9.51 -18.44 -11.66
C ALA A 206 -11.00 -18.24 -11.90
N PHE A 207 -11.80 -19.26 -11.58
CA PHE A 207 -13.25 -19.26 -11.73
C PHE A 207 -13.93 -19.19 -10.37
N ASP A 208 -15.03 -18.45 -10.29
CA ASP A 208 -15.77 -18.16 -9.06
C ASP A 208 -14.84 -17.77 -7.92
N ALA A 209 -13.96 -16.84 -8.25
CA ALA A 209 -12.84 -16.50 -7.40
C ALA A 209 -13.16 -15.39 -6.41
N ARG A 210 -12.53 -15.48 -5.24
CA ARG A 210 -12.44 -14.43 -4.23
C ARG A 210 -10.99 -13.99 -4.09
N TYR A 211 -10.75 -12.68 -4.03
CA TYR A 211 -9.42 -12.11 -3.95
C TYR A 211 -9.38 -10.91 -3.01
N SER A 212 -8.36 -10.82 -2.17
CA SER A 212 -8.08 -9.68 -1.30
C SER A 212 -6.59 -9.63 -0.98
N THR A 213 -6.07 -8.45 -0.58
CA THR A 213 -4.73 -8.31 0.01
C THR A 213 -4.77 -8.29 1.54
N CYS A 214 -5.96 -8.43 2.15
CA CYS A 214 -6.09 -8.55 3.60
C CYS A 214 -5.65 -9.93 4.08
N PRO A 215 -4.82 -10.04 5.14
CA PRO A 215 -4.35 -11.32 5.64
C PRO A 215 -5.48 -12.28 6.01
N ARG A 216 -5.29 -13.56 5.67
CA ARG A 216 -6.25 -14.63 6.04
C ARG A 216 -5.93 -15.12 7.43
N THR A 217 -6.88 -14.98 8.35
CA THR A 217 -6.76 -15.52 9.71
C THR A 217 -7.09 -17.01 9.68
N PRO A 218 -6.20 -17.90 10.14
CA PRO A 218 -6.47 -19.33 10.20
C PRO A 218 -7.68 -19.66 11.10
N GLY A 219 -8.54 -20.57 10.67
CA GLY A 219 -9.61 -21.14 11.50
C GLY A 219 -10.91 -20.34 11.60
N ALA A 220 -11.02 -19.18 10.99
CA ALA A 220 -12.25 -18.39 10.88
C ALA A 220 -12.75 -18.35 9.44
N ASP A 221 -14.05 -18.11 9.27
CA ASP A 221 -14.59 -17.72 7.97
C ASP A 221 -13.84 -16.48 7.48
N TRP A 222 -13.26 -16.57 6.29
CA TRP A 222 -12.49 -15.47 5.76
C TRP A 222 -13.41 -14.32 5.32
N MET A 223 -13.49 -13.31 6.17
CA MET A 223 -14.24 -12.08 5.94
C MET A 223 -13.28 -10.90 6.05
N PRO A 224 -12.50 -10.62 5.00
CA PRO A 224 -11.58 -9.47 4.99
C PRO A 224 -12.36 -8.16 4.96
N ASP A 225 -11.69 -7.04 5.30
CA ASP A 225 -12.30 -5.71 5.23
C ASP A 225 -12.79 -5.39 3.82
N TRP A 226 -12.07 -5.84 2.79
CA TRP A 226 -12.51 -5.76 1.41
C TRP A 226 -12.20 -7.05 0.65
N LEU A 227 -13.05 -7.38 -0.31
CA LEU A 227 -12.98 -8.58 -1.10
C LEU A 227 -13.47 -8.30 -2.53
N VAL A 228 -12.71 -8.71 -3.51
CA VAL A 228 -13.19 -8.83 -4.89
C VAL A 228 -13.73 -10.23 -5.09
N ARG A 229 -15.00 -10.35 -5.45
CA ARG A 229 -15.61 -11.60 -5.94
C ARG A 229 -15.82 -11.46 -7.43
N ALA A 230 -15.48 -12.48 -8.22
CA ALA A 230 -15.72 -12.46 -9.64
C ALA A 230 -15.99 -13.86 -10.16
N THR A 231 -16.82 -13.96 -11.21
CA THR A 231 -17.04 -15.26 -11.88
C THR A 231 -15.78 -15.73 -12.60
N ARG A 232 -14.90 -14.78 -12.99
CA ARG A 232 -13.64 -15.09 -13.65
C ARG A 232 -12.61 -14.00 -13.34
N ILE A 233 -11.41 -14.42 -12.93
CA ILE A 233 -10.24 -13.54 -12.79
C ILE A 233 -9.14 -14.11 -13.68
N GLU A 234 -8.68 -13.31 -14.63
CA GLU A 234 -7.53 -13.61 -15.48
C GLU A 234 -6.29 -12.94 -14.88
N PHE A 235 -5.24 -13.71 -14.64
CA PHE A 235 -3.94 -13.23 -14.20
C PHE A 235 -2.97 -13.27 -15.39
N ASP A 236 -2.33 -12.17 -15.70
CA ASP A 236 -1.30 -12.03 -16.74
C ASP A 236 -0.04 -11.44 -16.11
N ASN A 237 0.94 -12.29 -15.82
CA ASN A 237 2.19 -11.89 -15.17
C ASN A 237 3.13 -11.12 -16.11
N VAL A 238 2.99 -11.30 -17.44
CA VAL A 238 3.75 -10.50 -18.43
C VAL A 238 3.22 -9.06 -18.45
N ALA A 239 1.91 -8.93 -18.56
CA ALA A 239 1.25 -7.61 -18.53
C ALA A 239 1.13 -7.04 -17.12
N GLN A 240 1.48 -7.82 -16.09
CA GLN A 240 1.36 -7.46 -14.67
C GLN A 240 -0.06 -6.97 -14.31
N THR A 241 -1.08 -7.71 -14.81
CA THR A 241 -2.48 -7.26 -14.71
C THR A 241 -3.38 -8.44 -14.36
N GLY A 242 -4.24 -8.23 -13.36
CA GLY A 242 -5.43 -9.02 -13.12
C GLY A 242 -6.64 -8.39 -13.82
N THR A 243 -7.49 -9.21 -14.44
CA THR A 243 -8.76 -8.75 -15.03
C THR A 243 -9.90 -9.59 -14.48
N ALA A 244 -10.82 -8.92 -13.75
CA ALA A 244 -12.02 -9.54 -13.22
C ALA A 244 -13.21 -9.31 -14.15
N THR A 245 -13.99 -10.36 -14.37
CA THR A 245 -15.24 -10.35 -15.16
C THR A 245 -16.41 -10.67 -14.23
N ASN A 246 -17.51 -9.92 -14.37
CA ASN A 246 -18.66 -9.94 -13.47
C ASN A 246 -18.20 -9.84 -12.00
N GLY A 247 -17.37 -8.84 -11.75
CA GLY A 247 -16.78 -8.62 -10.44
C GLY A 247 -17.67 -7.78 -9.56
N ALA A 248 -17.66 -8.09 -8.27
CA ALA A 248 -18.23 -7.29 -7.21
C ALA A 248 -17.16 -7.01 -6.16
N LEU A 249 -17.14 -5.77 -5.67
CA LEU A 249 -16.36 -5.38 -4.52
C LEU A 249 -17.25 -5.48 -3.29
N GLU A 250 -16.83 -6.27 -2.34
CA GLU A 250 -17.51 -6.44 -1.05
C GLU A 250 -16.68 -5.77 0.06
N PHE A 251 -17.38 -5.15 0.99
CA PHE A 251 -16.79 -4.63 2.22
C PHE A 251 -17.45 -5.35 3.40
N LYS A 252 -16.65 -6.07 4.20
CA LYS A 252 -17.15 -6.89 5.31
C LYS A 252 -18.35 -7.75 4.93
N GLY A 253 -18.28 -8.41 3.76
CA GLY A 253 -19.29 -9.28 3.23
C GLY A 253 -20.51 -8.60 2.58
N VAL A 254 -20.55 -7.25 2.56
CA VAL A 254 -21.61 -6.49 1.89
C VAL A 254 -21.13 -6.05 0.51
N PRO A 255 -21.80 -6.42 -0.59
CA PRO A 255 -21.46 -5.94 -1.92
C PRO A 255 -21.77 -4.44 -2.03
N ILE A 256 -20.73 -3.64 -2.32
CA ILE A 256 -20.84 -2.18 -2.41
C ILE A 256 -20.75 -1.68 -3.85
N LEU A 257 -20.13 -2.45 -4.74
CA LEU A 257 -19.95 -2.09 -6.14
C LEU A 257 -19.89 -3.34 -7.00
N GLY A 258 -20.65 -3.35 -8.10
CA GLY A 258 -20.59 -4.38 -9.13
C GLY A 258 -20.12 -3.79 -10.46
N TRP A 259 -19.25 -4.51 -11.18
CA TRP A 259 -18.73 -4.07 -12.47
C TRP A 259 -18.62 -5.25 -13.44
N PRO A 260 -19.06 -5.10 -14.69
CA PRO A 260 -19.01 -6.21 -15.66
C PRO A 260 -17.58 -6.64 -15.97
N ARG A 261 -16.63 -5.70 -16.03
CA ARG A 261 -15.22 -6.00 -16.26
C ARG A 261 -14.33 -4.87 -15.73
N PHE A 262 -13.33 -5.20 -14.92
CA PHE A 262 -12.30 -4.27 -14.48
C PHE A 262 -10.94 -4.95 -14.35
N SER A 263 -9.87 -4.16 -14.46
CA SER A 263 -8.49 -4.64 -14.29
C SER A 263 -7.81 -3.96 -13.12
N PHE A 264 -6.87 -4.69 -12.51
CA PHE A 264 -6.07 -4.23 -11.38
C PHE A 264 -4.61 -4.66 -11.57
N PRO A 265 -3.63 -3.92 -11.01
CA PRO A 265 -2.23 -4.30 -11.09
C PRO A 265 -1.93 -5.50 -10.19
N LEU A 266 -1.03 -6.40 -10.64
CA LEU A 266 -0.52 -7.53 -9.86
C LEU A 266 0.79 -7.22 -9.12
N THR A 267 1.36 -6.04 -9.34
CA THR A 267 2.60 -5.59 -8.72
C THR A 267 2.48 -4.16 -8.24
N ASP A 268 3.47 -3.69 -7.50
CA ASP A 268 3.60 -2.29 -7.10
C ASP A 268 3.96 -1.36 -8.27
N ALA A 269 4.05 -1.88 -9.51
CA ALA A 269 4.29 -1.08 -10.69
C ALA A 269 3.14 -0.08 -10.88
N ARG A 270 3.52 1.17 -11.15
CA ARG A 270 2.55 2.24 -11.39
C ARG A 270 1.71 1.94 -12.63
N LYS A 271 0.43 1.67 -12.44
CA LYS A 271 -0.52 1.35 -13.51
C LYS A 271 -1.85 2.06 -13.26
N SER A 272 -2.44 2.59 -14.33
CA SER A 272 -3.76 3.19 -14.23
C SER A 272 -4.81 2.16 -13.85
N GLY A 273 -5.69 2.52 -12.92
CA GLY A 273 -6.75 1.63 -12.46
C GLY A 273 -7.46 2.12 -11.20
N LEU A 274 -8.48 1.39 -10.80
CA LEU A 274 -9.19 1.62 -9.55
C LEU A 274 -8.27 1.31 -8.37
N LEU A 275 -8.27 2.20 -7.38
CA LEU A 275 -7.65 1.96 -6.07
C LEU A 275 -8.70 1.44 -5.10
N PRO A 276 -8.28 0.82 -3.99
CA PRO A 276 -9.19 0.37 -2.95
C PRO A 276 -10.11 1.51 -2.50
N PRO A 277 -11.42 1.25 -2.36
CA PRO A 277 -12.35 2.26 -1.89
C PRO A 277 -12.11 2.61 -0.44
N THR A 278 -12.42 3.85 -0.09
CA THR A 278 -12.47 4.30 1.29
C THR A 278 -13.93 4.45 1.71
N LEU A 279 -14.29 3.82 2.82
CA LEU A 279 -15.60 3.91 3.43
C LEU A 279 -15.47 4.62 4.77
N ASN A 280 -16.38 5.54 5.01
CA ASN A 280 -16.46 6.27 6.25
C ASN A 280 -17.90 6.54 6.63
N ILE A 281 -18.16 6.67 7.92
CA ILE A 281 -19.46 7.02 8.47
C ILE A 281 -19.24 8.08 9.53
N ASP A 282 -19.88 9.22 9.36
CA ASP A 282 -19.90 10.27 10.37
C ASP A 282 -21.28 10.93 10.52
N ASN A 283 -21.44 11.70 11.58
CA ASN A 283 -22.72 12.36 11.86
C ASN A 283 -23.03 13.53 10.91
N ILE A 284 -22.01 14.10 10.26
CA ILE A 284 -22.12 15.27 9.39
C ILE A 284 -22.44 14.83 7.96
N SER A 285 -21.57 14.03 7.34
CA SER A 285 -21.67 13.62 5.95
C SER A 285 -22.51 12.35 5.74
N GLY A 286 -22.75 11.60 6.84
CA GLY A 286 -23.43 10.30 6.80
C GLY A 286 -22.49 9.19 6.33
N LEU A 287 -22.99 8.28 5.50
CA LEU A 287 -22.16 7.30 4.80
C LEU A 287 -21.41 8.00 3.67
N GLU A 288 -20.11 7.87 3.67
CA GLU A 288 -19.21 8.41 2.66
C GLU A 288 -18.48 7.25 1.98
N VAL A 289 -18.54 7.22 0.66
CA VAL A 289 -17.89 6.22 -0.19
C VAL A 289 -17.03 6.93 -1.22
N THR A 290 -15.73 6.77 -1.14
CA THR A 290 -14.78 7.27 -2.13
C THR A 290 -14.23 6.10 -2.94
N LEU A 291 -14.29 6.19 -4.27
CA LEU A 291 -13.72 5.20 -5.18
C LEU A 291 -12.61 5.83 -6.02
N PRO A 292 -11.35 5.84 -5.55
CA PRO A 292 -10.28 6.50 -6.27
C PRO A 292 -9.92 5.80 -7.58
N TYR A 293 -9.61 6.58 -8.59
CA TYR A 293 -9.07 6.09 -9.87
C TYR A 293 -7.73 6.74 -10.17
N TYR A 294 -6.69 5.93 -10.21
CA TYR A 294 -5.32 6.36 -10.49
C TYR A 294 -5.04 6.37 -11.99
N LEU A 295 -4.41 7.43 -12.46
CA LEU A 295 -3.96 7.65 -13.83
C LEU A 295 -2.43 7.73 -13.86
N ASN A 296 -1.77 6.71 -14.38
CA ASN A 296 -0.34 6.72 -14.67
C ASN A 296 -0.13 7.35 -16.05
N ILE A 297 0.06 8.66 -16.10
CA ILE A 297 0.14 9.43 -17.36
C ILE A 297 1.53 9.31 -17.98
N ALA A 298 2.58 9.47 -17.14
CA ALA A 298 3.98 9.37 -17.54
C ALA A 298 4.82 8.95 -16.32
N PRO A 299 6.08 8.52 -16.49
CA PRO A 299 6.94 8.16 -15.36
C PRO A 299 7.09 9.26 -14.30
N ASN A 300 6.96 10.50 -14.70
CA ASN A 300 7.11 11.70 -13.89
C ASN A 300 5.83 12.54 -13.77
N LEU A 301 4.67 12.00 -14.17
CA LEU A 301 3.38 12.67 -14.10
C LEU A 301 2.28 11.66 -13.82
N ASP A 302 1.52 11.88 -12.78
CA ASP A 302 0.33 11.09 -12.49
C ASP A 302 -0.83 11.95 -11.98
N ALA A 303 -2.02 11.35 -12.01
CA ALA A 303 -3.20 11.95 -11.43
C ALA A 303 -4.03 10.90 -10.70
N THR A 304 -4.81 11.33 -9.73
CA THR A 304 -5.82 10.50 -9.07
C THR A 304 -7.12 11.26 -8.99
N LEU A 305 -8.21 10.63 -9.43
CA LEU A 305 -9.57 11.14 -9.28
C LEU A 305 -10.19 10.51 -8.04
N TYR A 306 -10.91 11.30 -7.26
CA TYR A 306 -11.57 10.89 -6.01
C TYR A 306 -13.07 11.20 -6.06
N PRO A 307 -13.87 10.51 -6.90
CA PRO A 307 -15.31 10.63 -6.80
C PRO A 307 -15.77 10.08 -5.43
N THR A 308 -16.48 10.92 -4.69
CA THR A 308 -16.95 10.61 -3.34
C THR A 308 -18.46 10.85 -3.28
N VAL A 309 -19.21 9.85 -2.81
CA VAL A 309 -20.64 9.97 -2.55
C VAL A 309 -20.86 10.05 -1.05
N MET A 310 -21.56 11.08 -0.63
CA MET A 310 -21.92 11.33 0.77
C MET A 310 -23.44 11.32 0.93
N SER A 311 -23.98 10.42 1.75
CA SER A 311 -25.42 10.19 1.82
C SER A 311 -26.24 11.40 2.28
N LYS A 312 -25.64 12.36 3.00
CA LYS A 312 -26.29 13.58 3.49
C LYS A 312 -25.93 14.84 2.72
N ARG A 313 -24.89 14.79 1.86
CA ARG A 313 -24.39 15.98 1.15
C ARG A 313 -24.52 15.90 -0.35
N GLY A 314 -24.38 14.70 -0.93
CA GLY A 314 -24.36 14.50 -2.36
C GLY A 314 -23.02 13.98 -2.88
N VAL A 315 -22.57 14.48 -4.03
CA VAL A 315 -21.38 13.98 -4.74
C VAL A 315 -20.28 15.03 -4.70
N ASP A 316 -19.09 14.64 -4.22
CA ASP A 316 -17.85 15.43 -4.31
C ASP A 316 -16.92 14.83 -5.36
N LEU A 317 -16.33 15.69 -6.20
CA LEU A 317 -15.41 15.33 -7.26
C LEU A 317 -14.02 15.87 -6.94
N GLY A 318 -13.20 15.05 -6.33
CA GLY A 318 -11.79 15.35 -6.04
C GLY A 318 -10.87 14.96 -7.20
N ALA A 319 -9.80 15.69 -7.39
CA ALA A 319 -8.71 15.36 -8.30
C ALA A 319 -7.36 15.81 -7.73
N GLU A 320 -6.33 15.00 -7.93
CA GLU A 320 -4.95 15.30 -7.57
C GLU A 320 -4.05 15.04 -8.77
N VAL A 321 -3.14 15.96 -9.06
CA VAL A 321 -2.11 15.83 -10.09
C VAL A 321 -0.76 16.05 -9.46
N ARG A 322 0.18 15.13 -9.69
CA ARG A 322 1.56 15.21 -9.21
C ARG A 322 2.53 15.18 -10.40
N TYR A 323 3.53 16.02 -10.34
CA TYR A 323 4.56 16.09 -11.36
C TYR A 323 5.95 16.22 -10.73
N LEU A 324 6.93 15.60 -11.41
CA LEU A 324 8.33 15.58 -10.97
C LEU A 324 9.23 15.71 -12.21
N GLN A 325 10.03 16.76 -12.23
CA GLN A 325 11.04 17.02 -13.25
C GLN A 325 12.41 17.19 -12.57
N PRO A 326 13.53 17.12 -13.29
CA PRO A 326 14.85 17.26 -12.68
C PRO A 326 15.06 18.56 -11.89
N THR A 327 14.36 19.63 -12.26
CA THR A 327 14.53 20.95 -11.64
C THR A 327 13.29 21.45 -10.92
N TYR A 328 12.15 20.78 -11.05
CA TYR A 328 10.92 21.18 -10.36
C TYR A 328 10.01 19.99 -10.05
N ALA A 329 9.27 20.13 -8.98
CA ALA A 329 8.24 19.16 -8.57
C ALA A 329 7.05 19.90 -7.98
N GLY A 330 5.89 19.27 -8.03
CA GLY A 330 4.71 19.85 -7.42
C GLY A 330 3.52 18.91 -7.37
N LEU A 331 2.51 19.40 -6.66
CA LEU A 331 1.23 18.75 -6.47
C LEU A 331 0.13 19.80 -6.57
N VAL A 332 -0.90 19.49 -7.32
CA VAL A 332 -2.15 20.27 -7.37
C VAL A 332 -3.30 19.35 -7.01
N ARG A 333 -4.05 19.69 -5.99
CA ARG A 333 -5.25 18.96 -5.58
C ARG A 333 -6.41 19.91 -5.48
N GLY A 334 -7.57 19.49 -6.00
CA GLY A 334 -8.82 20.22 -5.89
C GLY A 334 -9.99 19.29 -5.66
N ALA A 335 -11.04 19.82 -5.05
CA ALA A 335 -12.32 19.15 -4.88
C ALA A 335 -13.45 20.12 -5.19
N TYR A 336 -14.52 19.59 -5.78
CA TYR A 336 -15.72 20.35 -6.12
C TYR A 336 -16.97 19.53 -5.84
N MET A 337 -17.81 20.06 -4.99
CA MET A 337 -19.11 19.50 -4.64
C MET A 337 -20.21 20.42 -5.19
N PRO A 338 -20.88 20.02 -6.28
CA PRO A 338 -22.05 20.74 -6.75
C PRO A 338 -23.22 20.50 -5.79
N SER A 339 -23.89 21.56 -5.37
CA SER A 339 -25.11 21.50 -4.56
C SER A 339 -24.99 20.65 -3.30
N ASP A 340 -24.09 21.04 -2.37
CA ASP A 340 -24.05 20.42 -1.02
C ASP A 340 -25.44 20.54 -0.37
N GLN A 341 -26.11 19.40 -0.19
CA GLN A 341 -27.49 19.33 0.33
C GLN A 341 -27.63 19.85 1.77
N LEU A 342 -26.55 19.91 2.56
CA LEU A 342 -26.58 20.46 3.92
C LEU A 342 -26.39 21.98 3.96
N ARG A 343 -25.81 22.57 2.91
CA ARG A 343 -25.49 23.99 2.85
C ARG A 343 -26.21 24.74 1.73
N ASP A 344 -26.91 24.01 0.86
CA ASP A 344 -27.61 24.54 -0.34
C ASP A 344 -26.68 25.43 -1.20
N ALA A 345 -25.43 24.99 -1.35
CA ALA A 345 -24.38 25.75 -2.04
C ALA A 345 -23.38 24.84 -2.76
N ASN A 346 -22.75 25.39 -3.78
CA ASN A 346 -21.59 24.75 -4.41
C ASN A 346 -20.36 24.96 -3.52
N ARG A 347 -19.62 23.90 -3.27
CA ARG A 347 -18.43 23.96 -2.43
C ARG A 347 -17.20 23.48 -3.16
N TRP A 348 -16.08 24.11 -2.89
CA TRP A 348 -14.82 23.76 -3.52
C TRP A 348 -13.63 24.13 -2.63
N GLY A 349 -12.55 23.41 -2.83
CA GLY A 349 -11.27 23.72 -2.21
C GLY A 349 -10.12 23.28 -3.12
N TYR A 350 -8.99 23.99 -3.05
CA TYR A 350 -7.78 23.54 -3.71
C TYR A 350 -6.53 23.85 -2.89
N THR A 351 -5.51 23.03 -3.13
CA THR A 351 -4.13 23.27 -2.71
C THR A 351 -3.22 23.08 -3.93
N ALA A 352 -2.22 23.93 -4.08
CA ALA A 352 -1.20 23.80 -5.10
C ALA A 352 0.17 24.06 -4.46
N GLN A 353 1.06 23.09 -4.56
CA GLN A 353 2.42 23.17 -4.05
C GLN A 353 3.41 23.00 -5.20
N HIS A 354 4.44 23.83 -5.23
CA HIS A 354 5.47 23.78 -6.26
C HIS A 354 6.83 24.15 -5.68
N ASN A 355 7.83 23.35 -6.02
CA ASN A 355 9.22 23.62 -5.72
C ASN A 355 10.01 23.64 -7.03
N GLN A 356 10.83 24.65 -7.22
CA GLN A 356 11.68 24.76 -8.40
C GLN A 356 13.10 25.14 -8.04
N ASN A 357 14.07 24.36 -8.50
CA ASN A 357 15.47 24.73 -8.47
C ASN A 357 15.79 25.59 -9.73
N LEU A 358 16.17 26.83 -9.50
CA LEU A 358 16.52 27.79 -10.55
C LEU A 358 18.02 27.91 -10.76
N THR A 359 18.84 27.13 -10.03
CA THR A 359 20.31 27.14 -10.18
C THR A 359 20.72 26.81 -11.62
N GLY A 360 21.57 27.63 -12.19
CA GLY A 360 21.98 27.52 -13.60
C GLY A 360 21.07 28.28 -14.59
N SER A 361 19.92 28.82 -14.14
CA SER A 361 19.10 29.73 -14.94
C SER A 361 19.55 31.19 -14.82
N SER A 362 19.05 32.04 -15.72
CA SER A 362 19.30 33.49 -15.64
C SER A 362 18.77 34.12 -14.33
N LEU A 363 17.74 33.52 -13.75
CA LEU A 363 17.16 33.98 -12.47
C LEU A 363 18.03 33.66 -11.24
N ALA A 364 19.04 32.82 -11.39
CA ALA A 364 20.01 32.51 -10.33
C ALA A 364 21.18 33.53 -10.26
N PHE A 365 21.34 34.40 -11.23
CA PHE A 365 22.40 35.44 -11.26
C PHE A 365 23.79 34.88 -10.93
N GLY A 366 24.09 33.67 -11.39
CA GLY A 366 25.35 32.97 -11.13
C GLY A 366 25.47 32.31 -9.75
N GLY A 367 24.43 32.37 -8.91
CA GLY A 367 24.34 31.70 -7.62
C GLY A 367 23.42 30.47 -7.64
N SER A 368 23.06 30.00 -6.47
CA SER A 368 21.99 29.03 -6.27
C SER A 368 20.66 29.77 -6.06
N ALA A 369 19.60 29.34 -6.71
CA ALA A 369 18.29 29.95 -6.52
C ALA A 369 17.16 28.90 -6.52
N GLY A 370 16.10 29.20 -5.78
CA GLY A 370 14.92 28.38 -5.69
C GLY A 370 13.64 29.20 -5.65
N LEU A 371 12.57 28.61 -6.16
CA LEU A 371 11.22 29.14 -6.06
C LEU A 371 10.33 28.09 -5.39
N TYR A 372 9.60 28.52 -4.38
CA TYR A 372 8.58 27.72 -3.71
C TYR A 372 7.29 28.48 -3.70
N PHE A 373 6.17 27.80 -3.93
CA PHE A 373 4.86 28.33 -3.57
C PHE A 373 3.93 27.21 -3.06
N ASN A 374 3.04 27.65 -2.18
CA ASN A 374 1.98 26.87 -1.58
C ASN A 374 0.72 27.71 -1.55
N LEU A 375 -0.26 27.37 -2.37
CA LEU A 375 -1.49 28.12 -2.55
C LEU A 375 -2.65 27.29 -2.03
N ASN A 376 -3.44 27.86 -1.10
CA ASN A 376 -4.58 27.20 -0.51
C ASN A 376 -5.80 28.11 -0.54
N ARG A 377 -6.94 27.60 -0.98
CA ARG A 377 -8.19 28.33 -0.94
C ARG A 377 -9.39 27.42 -0.88
N VAL A 378 -10.43 27.87 -0.18
CA VAL A 378 -11.73 27.18 -0.09
C VAL A 378 -12.88 28.13 -0.34
N SER A 379 -14.04 27.57 -0.67
CA SER A 379 -15.24 28.28 -1.04
C SER A 379 -15.85 29.12 0.09
N ASP A 380 -15.76 28.64 1.32
CA ASP A 380 -16.52 29.18 2.45
C ASP A 380 -15.85 28.93 3.81
N ASP A 381 -16.33 29.64 4.80
CA ASP A 381 -15.75 29.67 6.16
C ASP A 381 -15.98 28.36 6.95
N ASP A 382 -16.99 27.58 6.60
CA ASP A 382 -17.32 26.33 7.26
C ASP A 382 -16.59 25.11 6.66
N TYR A 383 -15.83 25.30 5.59
CA TYR A 383 -15.19 24.20 4.83
C TYR A 383 -14.30 23.33 5.72
N TRP A 384 -13.48 23.92 6.57
CA TRP A 384 -12.55 23.22 7.46
C TRP A 384 -13.26 22.29 8.46
N ARG A 385 -14.45 22.66 8.90
CA ARG A 385 -15.26 21.92 9.86
C ARG A 385 -16.04 20.80 9.18
N ASP A 386 -16.57 21.09 8.00
CA ASP A 386 -17.45 20.18 7.26
C ASP A 386 -16.67 19.10 6.50
N PHE A 387 -15.40 19.36 6.15
CA PHE A 387 -14.51 18.42 5.48
C PHE A 387 -13.22 18.16 6.28
N PRO A 388 -13.33 17.55 7.49
CA PRO A 388 -12.18 17.35 8.38
C PRO A 388 -11.12 16.40 7.81
N ARG A 389 -11.46 15.65 6.74
CA ARG A 389 -10.57 14.73 6.03
C ARG A 389 -10.00 15.28 4.74
N ALA A 390 -10.30 16.52 4.42
CA ALA A 390 -9.63 17.22 3.33
C ALA A 390 -8.12 17.28 3.59
N THR A 391 -7.36 17.73 2.58
CA THR A 391 -5.92 17.94 2.75
C THR A 391 -5.65 18.79 4.00
N ALA A 392 -4.66 18.41 4.82
CA ALA A 392 -4.37 19.06 6.10
C ALA A 392 -4.22 20.59 5.98
N SER A 393 -3.71 21.09 4.84
CA SER A 393 -3.63 22.53 4.54
C SER A 393 -4.99 23.21 4.41
N LEU A 394 -6.07 22.48 4.15
CA LEU A 394 -7.43 23.00 3.98
C LEU A 394 -8.31 22.79 5.22
N THR A 395 -7.82 22.10 6.24
CA THR A 395 -8.56 21.81 7.48
C THR A 395 -8.26 22.77 8.62
N THR A 396 -7.54 23.85 8.34
CA THR A 396 -7.19 24.89 9.31
C THR A 396 -8.07 26.09 9.14
N ARG A 397 -8.29 26.85 10.22
CA ARG A 397 -9.08 28.11 10.18
C ARG A 397 -8.32 29.26 9.53
N LEU A 398 -7.01 29.19 9.44
CA LEU A 398 -6.16 30.18 8.82
C LEU A 398 -5.40 29.50 7.67
N LEU A 399 -5.90 29.64 6.45
CA LEU A 399 -5.29 29.05 5.26
C LEU A 399 -4.19 29.97 4.74
N ALA A 400 -2.96 29.54 4.94
CA ALA A 400 -1.80 30.26 4.42
C ALA A 400 -1.62 29.99 2.93
N SER A 401 -1.32 31.01 2.17
CA SER A 401 -0.82 30.93 0.80
C SER A 401 0.45 31.77 0.71
N ASP A 402 1.52 31.16 0.25
CA ASP A 402 2.84 31.78 0.21
C ASP A 402 3.58 31.48 -1.07
N ALA A 403 4.40 32.43 -1.50
CA ALA A 403 5.35 32.28 -2.59
C ALA A 403 6.69 32.85 -2.14
N VAL A 404 7.75 32.05 -2.20
CA VAL A 404 9.08 32.43 -1.71
C VAL A 404 10.12 32.18 -2.79
N TYR A 405 10.87 33.20 -3.13
CA TYR A 405 12.09 33.11 -3.92
C TYR A 405 13.29 33.18 -2.97
N SER A 406 14.23 32.27 -3.13
CA SER A 406 15.48 32.22 -2.38
C SER A 406 16.66 32.26 -3.33
N TRP A 407 17.73 32.99 -2.95
CA TRP A 407 18.96 33.08 -3.71
C TRP A 407 20.16 33.11 -2.77
N GLY A 408 21.27 32.52 -3.19
CA GLY A 408 22.50 32.52 -2.43
C GLY A 408 23.75 32.44 -3.33
N GLN A 409 24.79 33.22 -2.98
CA GLN A 409 26.09 33.18 -3.64
C GLN A 409 27.18 33.62 -2.65
N GLY A 410 28.14 32.72 -2.39
CA GLY A 410 29.20 32.96 -1.41
C GLY A 410 28.61 33.26 -0.02
N PRO A 411 28.98 34.40 0.63
CA PRO A 411 28.44 34.75 1.94
C PRO A 411 27.05 35.41 1.89
N TRP A 412 26.47 35.61 0.70
CA TRP A 412 25.22 36.30 0.52
C TRP A 412 24.05 35.35 0.39
N SER A 413 22.97 35.63 1.11
CA SER A 413 21.68 34.97 0.95
C SER A 413 20.56 36.02 0.96
N VAL A 414 19.62 35.84 0.02
CA VAL A 414 18.45 36.71 -0.14
C VAL A 414 17.20 35.84 -0.19
N SER A 415 16.17 36.23 0.55
CA SER A 415 14.85 35.60 0.45
C SER A 415 13.82 36.71 0.28
N ALA A 416 12.95 36.56 -0.72
CA ALA A 416 11.81 37.41 -0.99
C ALA A 416 10.54 36.58 -1.00
N GLY A 417 9.54 36.97 -0.19
CA GLY A 417 8.31 36.21 -0.05
C GLY A 417 7.06 37.08 -0.09
N ALA A 418 6.01 36.55 -0.67
CA ALA A 418 4.66 37.07 -0.63
C ALA A 418 3.77 36.10 0.14
N TYR A 419 3.03 36.59 1.11
CA TYR A 419 2.22 35.81 2.02
C TYR A 419 0.80 36.38 2.06
N THR A 420 -0.20 35.50 2.00
CA THR A 420 -1.61 35.87 2.16
C THR A 420 -2.33 34.76 2.95
N TRP A 421 -3.42 35.12 3.57
CA TRP A 421 -4.21 34.20 4.37
C TRP A 421 -5.69 34.34 4.04
N GLN A 422 -6.37 33.19 3.94
CA GLN A 422 -7.84 33.16 4.01
C GLN A 422 -8.19 32.76 5.45
N THR A 423 -8.87 33.64 6.18
CA THR A 423 -9.35 33.36 7.54
C THR A 423 -10.76 32.82 7.45
N LEU A 424 -10.96 31.58 7.93
CA LEU A 424 -12.27 30.92 7.97
C LEU A 424 -12.93 31.26 9.29
N GLN A 425 -13.92 32.14 9.24
CA GLN A 425 -14.57 32.68 10.44
C GLN A 425 -15.88 31.95 10.71
N ASP A 426 -16.10 31.63 11.98
CA ASP A 426 -17.40 31.22 12.47
C ASP A 426 -18.28 32.45 12.61
N VAL A 427 -19.55 32.38 12.14
CA VAL A 427 -20.49 33.48 12.25
C VAL A 427 -20.70 33.91 13.72
N ASP A 428 -20.70 32.94 14.64
CA ASP A 428 -20.93 33.15 16.06
C ASP A 428 -19.66 33.50 16.85
N SER A 429 -18.50 33.29 16.27
CA SER A 429 -17.22 33.54 16.94
C SER A 429 -16.14 34.04 15.95
N PRO A 430 -16.28 35.25 15.43
CA PRO A 430 -15.32 35.82 14.49
C PRO A 430 -13.94 36.00 15.13
N ILE A 431 -12.90 35.58 14.43
CA ILE A 431 -11.51 35.79 14.80
C ILE A 431 -11.00 37.00 14.04
N THR A 432 -10.42 37.96 14.75
CA THR A 432 -9.73 39.07 14.08
C THR A 432 -8.52 38.54 13.32
N PRO A 433 -8.41 38.78 12.00
CA PRO A 433 -7.25 38.39 11.25
C PRO A 433 -5.97 38.95 11.86
N PRO A 434 -4.86 38.15 11.90
CA PRO A 434 -3.62 38.64 12.52
C PRO A 434 -2.93 39.75 11.71
N TYR A 435 -3.40 40.00 10.49
CA TYR A 435 -2.85 41.03 9.59
C TYR A 435 -3.99 41.74 8.85
N ASP A 436 -3.85 43.01 8.67
CA ASP A 436 -4.63 43.77 7.71
C ASP A 436 -4.25 43.35 6.31
N ARG A 437 -5.23 43.28 5.44
CA ARG A 437 -5.07 42.81 4.05
C ARG A 437 -4.27 43.82 3.24
#